data_f42b757f9c1fc9a629f53f05ad637684
#
_entry.id   f42b757f9c1fc9a629f53f05ad637684
#
_cell.length_a   1.000
_cell.length_b   1.000
_cell.length_c   1.000
_cell.angle_alpha   90.00
_cell.angle_beta   90.00
_cell.angle_gamma   90.00
#
_symmetry.space_group_name_H-M   'P 1'
#
loop_
_entity.id
_entity.type
_entity.pdbx_description
1 polymer ?
#
loop_
_entity_poly.entity_id
_entity_poly.type
_entity_poly.pdbx_seq_one_letter_code
_entity_poly.pdbx_strand_id
1 'polypeptide(L)'
;MRKITIVLTAVLMLAGVKASAWGWDHKLICYVAQKHCTPTTMMNIERYLDAPLHDVGLWMDNFRSRAWVKKDWSDSPEYTMTSLWHAVSVDENYYPLMASNRPDGNGDGYGALVNCIEILKDYKNQSDSTVVVNIKLICHLVGDVACPGHILHSFSKTEHDPMGGGLAAGYGKWNFTYNGKNINLHALIDGVAVNTHPEFNRNLQKYAAYVDTASDDEKREIADMPLDLWLQGLAKDSKQIFEWEQPGARLDQSWYLAHEKYFFRYIRSASYKLADVLNELFDPEYKTL
;
A
#
# COMPACT_ATOMS: atom_id res chain seq x y z
N MET A 1 -14.86 58.16 -27.96
CA MET A 1 -13.86 57.36 -27.22
C MET A 1 -14.58 56.21 -26.49
N ARG A 2 -14.52 54.99 -27.01
CA ARG A 2 -15.15 53.81 -26.41
C ARG A 2 -14.13 53.19 -25.43
N LYS A 3 -14.52 53.12 -24.15
CA LYS A 3 -13.75 52.43 -23.13
C LYS A 3 -13.94 50.92 -23.31
N ILE A 4 -12.85 50.20 -23.64
CA ILE A 4 -12.83 48.75 -23.68
C ILE A 4 -12.54 48.26 -22.24
N THR A 5 -13.54 47.64 -21.63
CA THR A 5 -13.38 46.96 -20.34
C THR A 5 -12.87 45.56 -20.60
N ILE A 6 -11.60 45.31 -20.29
CA ILE A 6 -11.02 43.97 -20.34
C ILE A 6 -11.45 43.25 -19.08
N VAL A 7 -12.35 42.26 -19.22
CA VAL A 7 -12.71 41.32 -18.15
C VAL A 7 -11.62 40.24 -18.16
N LEU A 8 -10.75 40.25 -17.17
CA LEU A 8 -9.77 39.22 -16.93
C LEU A 8 -10.50 38.02 -16.26
N THR A 9 -10.89 37.03 -17.07
CA THR A 9 -11.41 35.78 -16.54
C THR A 9 -10.21 34.97 -16.06
N ALA A 10 -9.97 34.98 -14.76
CA ALA A 10 -9.00 34.06 -14.13
C ALA A 10 -9.54 32.62 -14.24
N VAL A 11 -9.05 31.87 -15.20
CA VAL A 11 -9.22 30.42 -15.26
C VAL A 11 -8.36 29.83 -14.15
N LEU A 12 -8.95 29.60 -13.00
CA LEU A 12 -8.40 28.72 -11.99
C LEU A 12 -8.35 27.30 -12.59
N MET A 13 -7.19 26.96 -13.17
CA MET A 13 -6.87 25.56 -13.40
C MET A 13 -6.75 24.89 -12.02
N LEU A 14 -7.84 24.31 -11.57
CA LEU A 14 -7.82 23.27 -10.56
C LEU A 14 -7.01 22.10 -11.18
N ALA A 15 -5.70 22.12 -10.97
CA ALA A 15 -4.90 20.94 -11.12
C ALA A 15 -5.50 19.92 -10.15
N GLY A 16 -6.35 19.03 -10.69
CA GLY A 16 -6.84 17.88 -9.96
C GLY A 16 -5.60 17.12 -9.49
N VAL A 17 -5.32 17.18 -8.21
CA VAL A 17 -4.39 16.25 -7.56
C VAL A 17 -5.02 14.89 -7.82
N LYS A 18 -4.51 14.15 -8.81
CA LYS A 18 -4.80 12.73 -8.94
C LYS A 18 -4.37 12.15 -7.63
N ALA A 19 -5.32 11.73 -6.81
CA ALA A 19 -5.04 10.95 -5.62
C ALA A 19 -4.29 9.72 -6.13
N SER A 20 -2.99 9.68 -5.93
CA SER A 20 -2.21 8.45 -6.06
C SER A 20 -2.73 7.56 -4.95
N ALA A 21 -3.31 6.43 -5.32
CA ALA A 21 -3.80 5.43 -4.41
C ALA A 21 -2.72 5.15 -3.35
N TRP A 22 -3.06 5.14 -2.09
CA TRP A 22 -2.19 4.92 -0.92
C TRP A 22 -0.82 5.64 -0.92
N GLY A 23 -0.61 6.52 -1.88
CA GLY A 23 0.69 7.12 -2.13
C GLY A 23 1.33 7.75 -0.90
N TRP A 24 0.54 8.34 -0.02
CA TRP A 24 1.10 8.94 1.18
C TRP A 24 1.27 7.92 2.32
N ASP A 25 0.39 6.92 2.42
CA ASP A 25 0.44 5.90 3.46
C ASP A 25 1.67 4.98 3.27
N HIS A 26 2.09 4.68 2.03
CA HIS A 26 3.38 4.03 1.75
C HIS A 26 4.58 4.83 2.26
N LYS A 27 4.55 6.17 2.11
CA LYS A 27 5.60 7.02 2.69
C LYS A 27 5.65 6.89 4.21
N LEU A 28 4.50 6.87 4.85
CA LEU A 28 4.40 6.75 6.30
C LEU A 28 4.89 5.38 6.77
N ILE A 29 4.46 4.29 6.11
CA ILE A 29 4.91 2.93 6.38
C ILE A 29 6.42 2.84 6.30
N CYS A 30 7.02 3.29 5.20
CA CYS A 30 8.47 3.27 5.00
C CYS A 30 9.21 4.17 5.99
N TYR A 31 8.64 5.32 6.35
CA TYR A 31 9.25 6.23 7.32
C TYR A 31 9.29 5.62 8.73
N VAL A 32 8.22 4.96 9.15
CA VAL A 32 8.20 4.26 10.44
C VAL A 32 9.10 3.04 10.38
N ALA A 33 9.05 2.22 9.32
CA ALA A 33 9.92 1.06 9.16
C ALA A 33 11.40 1.41 9.25
N GLN A 34 11.83 2.49 8.59
CA GLN A 34 13.22 2.97 8.64
C GLN A 34 13.70 3.25 10.07
N LYS A 35 12.83 3.70 10.97
CA LYS A 35 13.18 3.96 12.39
C LYS A 35 13.39 2.66 13.19
N HIS A 36 12.84 1.54 12.70
CA HIS A 36 12.97 0.22 13.32
C HIS A 36 13.95 -0.70 12.58
N CYS A 37 14.55 -0.24 11.49
CA CYS A 37 15.68 -0.92 10.88
C CYS A 37 16.92 -0.78 11.77
N THR A 38 17.73 -1.86 11.84
CA THR A 38 19.02 -1.80 12.55
C THR A 38 20.00 -0.86 11.83
N PRO A 39 21.00 -0.32 12.53
CA PRO A 39 22.06 0.45 11.87
C PRO A 39 22.77 -0.32 10.76
N THR A 40 22.97 -1.64 10.93
CA THR A 40 23.58 -2.51 9.92
C THR A 40 22.68 -2.62 8.68
N THR A 41 21.38 -2.82 8.86
CA THR A 41 20.39 -2.83 7.79
C THR A 41 20.45 -1.54 6.98
N MET A 42 20.37 -0.40 7.64
CA MET A 42 20.39 0.89 6.95
C MET A 42 21.72 1.12 6.22
N MET A 43 22.85 0.85 6.85
CA MET A 43 24.16 0.94 6.22
C MET A 43 24.27 0.09 4.95
N ASN A 44 23.70 -1.12 4.94
CA ASN A 44 23.74 -2.01 3.77
C ASN A 44 22.77 -1.55 2.68
N ILE A 45 21.59 -1.04 3.02
CA ILE A 45 20.61 -0.49 2.06
C ILE A 45 21.15 0.79 1.40
N GLU A 46 21.77 1.68 2.16
CA GLU A 46 22.34 2.96 1.69
C GLU A 46 23.47 2.79 0.66
N ARG A 47 24.05 1.60 0.53
CA ARG A 47 24.99 1.29 -0.58
C ARG A 47 24.30 1.24 -1.93
N TYR A 48 23.00 0.98 -1.95
CA TYR A 48 22.21 0.78 -3.16
C TYR A 48 21.21 1.92 -3.41
N LEU A 49 20.71 2.57 -2.36
CA LEU A 49 19.71 3.63 -2.48
C LEU A 49 20.30 4.99 -2.10
N ASP A 50 20.20 5.95 -3.03
CA ASP A 50 20.59 7.36 -2.81
C ASP A 50 19.50 8.18 -2.09
N ALA A 51 18.46 7.53 -1.57
CA ALA A 51 17.30 8.17 -0.99
C ALA A 51 16.77 7.37 0.21
N PRO A 52 16.13 8.01 1.20
CA PRO A 52 15.51 7.32 2.33
C PRO A 52 14.34 6.44 1.87
N LEU A 53 14.00 5.40 2.65
CA LEU A 53 12.96 4.43 2.29
C LEU A 53 11.61 5.07 1.96
N HIS A 54 11.22 6.14 2.67
CA HIS A 54 9.94 6.81 2.43
C HIS A 54 9.84 7.54 1.08
N ASP A 55 10.96 7.84 0.44
CA ASP A 55 10.95 8.43 -0.90
C ASP A 55 10.86 7.37 -2.00
N VAL A 56 11.29 6.16 -1.72
CA VAL A 56 11.21 5.04 -2.69
C VAL A 56 9.94 4.21 -2.55
N GLY A 57 9.23 4.27 -1.42
CA GLY A 57 7.99 3.54 -1.19
C GLY A 57 6.87 3.80 -2.21
N LEU A 58 6.92 4.93 -2.93
CA LEU A 58 5.99 5.26 -4.02
C LEU A 58 6.49 4.88 -5.41
N TRP A 59 7.64 4.23 -5.51
CA TRP A 59 8.27 4.01 -6.83
C TRP A 59 7.36 3.22 -7.78
N MET A 60 6.70 2.18 -7.28
CA MET A 60 5.86 1.30 -8.10
C MET A 60 4.60 2.02 -8.64
N ASP A 61 3.93 2.82 -7.81
CA ASP A 61 2.81 3.68 -8.22
C ASP A 61 3.22 4.73 -9.25
N ASN A 62 4.37 5.36 -9.02
CA ASN A 62 4.90 6.35 -9.95
C ASN A 62 5.29 5.71 -11.29
N PHE A 63 5.80 4.49 -11.27
CA PHE A 63 6.13 3.74 -12.48
C PHE A 63 4.87 3.39 -13.26
N ARG A 64 3.84 2.85 -12.59
CA ARG A 64 2.52 2.58 -13.18
C ARG A 64 1.91 3.84 -13.80
N SER A 65 1.96 4.97 -13.11
CA SER A 65 1.42 6.23 -13.62
C SER A 65 2.11 6.69 -14.91
N ARG A 66 3.42 6.48 -15.05
CA ARG A 66 4.17 6.78 -16.27
C ARG A 66 3.79 5.83 -17.41
N ALA A 67 3.61 4.55 -17.13
CA ALA A 67 3.17 3.56 -18.10
C ALA A 67 1.77 3.92 -18.67
N TRP A 68 0.85 4.34 -17.82
CA TRP A 68 -0.48 4.81 -18.25
C TRP A 68 -0.44 6.02 -19.18
N VAL A 69 0.47 6.94 -18.96
CA VAL A 69 0.63 8.13 -19.83
C VAL A 69 1.18 7.75 -21.20
N LYS A 70 2.08 6.77 -21.26
CA LYS A 70 2.76 6.38 -22.50
C LYS A 70 1.96 5.44 -23.40
N LYS A 71 0.86 4.81 -22.92
CA LYS A 71 -0.06 3.92 -23.65
C LYS A 71 0.55 2.73 -24.42
N ASP A 72 1.85 2.68 -24.56
CA ASP A 72 2.63 1.66 -25.31
C ASP A 72 3.22 0.55 -24.41
N TRP A 73 2.89 0.58 -23.12
CA TRP A 73 3.44 -0.33 -22.13
C TRP A 73 2.46 -1.40 -21.64
N SER A 74 1.22 -1.39 -22.15
CA SER A 74 0.14 -2.27 -21.68
C SER A 74 0.47 -3.77 -21.80
N ASP A 75 1.34 -4.14 -22.74
CA ASP A 75 1.75 -5.52 -22.99
C ASP A 75 3.17 -5.82 -22.48
N SER A 76 3.82 -4.86 -21.80
CA SER A 76 5.16 -5.07 -21.26
C SER A 76 5.12 -5.84 -19.93
N PRO A 77 6.17 -6.62 -19.62
CA PRO A 77 6.29 -7.24 -18.29
C PRO A 77 6.23 -6.23 -17.15
N GLU A 78 6.80 -5.04 -17.36
CA GLU A 78 6.80 -3.95 -16.38
C GLU A 78 5.38 -3.42 -16.12
N TYR A 79 4.55 -3.31 -17.14
CA TYR A 79 3.15 -2.91 -16.96
C TYR A 79 2.37 -3.98 -16.18
N THR A 80 2.53 -5.24 -16.52
CA THR A 80 1.91 -6.36 -15.81
C THR A 80 2.29 -6.32 -14.32
N MET A 81 3.58 -6.18 -14.03
CA MET A 81 4.11 -6.01 -12.68
C MET A 81 3.42 -4.85 -11.93
N THR A 82 3.36 -3.68 -12.54
CA THR A 82 2.79 -2.49 -11.90
C THR A 82 1.27 -2.49 -11.80
N SER A 83 0.58 -3.36 -12.53
CA SER A 83 -0.87 -3.43 -12.53
C SER A 83 -1.41 -4.55 -11.65
N LEU A 84 -0.78 -5.72 -11.68
CA LEU A 84 -1.29 -6.93 -11.03
C LEU A 84 -0.78 -7.12 -9.60
N TRP A 85 0.39 -6.59 -9.29
CA TRP A 85 1.03 -6.79 -7.99
C TRP A 85 0.53 -5.86 -6.88
N HIS A 86 -0.37 -4.91 -7.21
CA HIS A 86 -0.96 -4.01 -6.20
C HIS A 86 -2.05 -4.66 -5.33
N ALA A 87 -2.45 -5.88 -5.62
CA ALA A 87 -3.48 -6.57 -4.84
C ALA A 87 -3.06 -7.99 -4.54
N VAL A 88 -3.68 -8.57 -3.52
CA VAL A 88 -3.46 -9.94 -3.10
C VAL A 88 -4.77 -10.72 -3.07
N SER A 89 -4.77 -11.93 -3.60
CA SER A 89 -5.91 -12.84 -3.55
C SER A 89 -5.75 -13.82 -2.39
N VAL A 90 -6.84 -14.10 -1.68
CA VAL A 90 -6.87 -15.09 -0.60
C VAL A 90 -7.90 -16.18 -0.87
N ASP A 91 -7.68 -17.37 -0.28
CA ASP A 91 -8.62 -18.49 -0.34
C ASP A 91 -9.72 -18.37 0.74
N GLU A 92 -10.57 -19.41 0.85
CA GLU A 92 -11.67 -19.48 1.83
C GLU A 92 -11.21 -19.53 3.29
N ASN A 93 -9.95 -19.83 3.54
CA ASN A 93 -9.32 -19.82 4.86
C ASN A 93 -8.49 -18.53 5.08
N TYR A 94 -8.60 -17.58 4.15
CA TYR A 94 -7.90 -16.30 4.12
C TYR A 94 -6.38 -16.39 3.90
N TYR A 95 -5.86 -17.55 3.50
CA TYR A 95 -4.45 -17.68 3.12
C TYR A 95 -4.19 -17.02 1.76
N PRO A 96 -3.03 -16.37 1.60
CA PRO A 96 -2.64 -15.80 0.32
C PRO A 96 -2.50 -16.90 -0.75
N LEU A 97 -3.08 -16.66 -1.91
CA LEU A 97 -2.90 -17.55 -3.06
C LEU A 97 -1.54 -17.25 -3.69
N MET A 98 -0.74 -18.30 -3.86
CA MET A 98 0.47 -18.19 -4.68
C MET A 98 0.11 -17.93 -6.15
N ALA A 99 0.98 -17.23 -6.88
CA ALA A 99 0.74 -16.87 -8.28
C ALA A 99 0.26 -18.05 -9.16
N SER A 100 0.79 -19.26 -8.92
CA SER A 100 0.40 -20.48 -9.63
C SER A 100 -1.04 -20.94 -9.35
N ASN A 101 -1.66 -20.45 -8.28
CA ASN A 101 -3.00 -20.85 -7.86
C ASN A 101 -4.07 -19.84 -8.29
N ARG A 102 -3.69 -18.73 -8.91
CA ARG A 102 -4.65 -17.75 -9.42
C ARG A 102 -5.32 -18.27 -10.69
N PRO A 103 -6.66 -18.07 -10.82
CA PRO A 103 -7.39 -18.53 -12.00
C PRO A 103 -6.91 -17.91 -13.32
N ASP A 104 -6.36 -16.71 -13.29
CA ASP A 104 -5.85 -15.98 -14.46
C ASP A 104 -4.38 -16.30 -14.79
N GLY A 105 -3.68 -17.09 -13.96
CA GLY A 105 -2.27 -17.45 -14.14
C GLY A 105 -1.28 -16.30 -13.93
N ASN A 106 -1.76 -15.09 -13.60
CA ASN A 106 -0.93 -13.92 -13.37
C ASN A 106 -0.51 -13.85 -11.90
N GLY A 107 0.68 -13.34 -11.62
CA GLY A 107 1.14 -13.09 -10.26
C GLY A 107 0.30 -12.03 -9.53
N ASP A 108 0.43 -11.97 -8.21
CA ASP A 108 -0.14 -10.93 -7.38
C ASP A 108 0.88 -10.34 -6.42
N GLY A 109 0.44 -9.39 -5.57
CA GLY A 109 1.33 -8.67 -4.65
C GLY A 109 2.06 -9.58 -3.68
N TYR A 110 1.40 -10.63 -3.18
CA TYR A 110 2.04 -11.57 -2.25
C TYR A 110 3.11 -12.41 -2.95
N GLY A 111 2.79 -12.99 -4.11
CA GLY A 111 3.76 -13.77 -4.87
C GLY A 111 4.96 -12.93 -5.29
N ALA A 112 4.72 -11.67 -5.69
CA ALA A 112 5.78 -10.72 -6.01
C ALA A 112 6.65 -10.39 -4.79
N LEU A 113 6.05 -10.15 -3.62
CA LEU A 113 6.76 -9.87 -2.38
C LEU A 113 7.66 -11.03 -1.97
N VAL A 114 7.13 -12.27 -1.98
CA VAL A 114 7.92 -13.48 -1.69
C VAL A 114 9.10 -13.62 -2.64
N ASN A 115 8.87 -13.40 -3.95
CA ASN A 115 9.94 -13.48 -4.94
C ASN A 115 11.02 -12.41 -4.73
N CYS A 116 10.64 -11.18 -4.40
CA CYS A 116 11.61 -10.11 -4.09
C CYS A 116 12.46 -10.46 -2.86
N ILE A 117 11.84 -11.02 -1.81
CA ILE A 117 12.54 -11.50 -0.60
C ILE A 117 13.53 -12.59 -0.97
N GLU A 118 13.13 -13.61 -1.74
CA GLU A 118 14.03 -14.70 -2.15
C GLU A 118 15.23 -14.20 -2.97
N ILE A 119 15.03 -13.25 -3.89
CA ILE A 119 16.12 -12.64 -4.65
C ILE A 119 17.10 -11.93 -3.71
N LEU A 120 16.59 -11.17 -2.73
CA LEU A 120 17.43 -10.37 -1.83
C LEU A 120 18.11 -11.21 -0.72
N LYS A 121 17.70 -12.45 -0.45
CA LYS A 121 18.47 -13.35 0.43
C LYS A 121 19.92 -13.53 -0.03
N ASP A 122 20.17 -13.41 -1.32
CA ASP A 122 21.51 -13.47 -1.93
C ASP A 122 21.92 -12.14 -2.59
N TYR A 123 21.53 -11.00 -1.98
CA TYR A 123 21.71 -9.67 -2.57
C TYR A 123 23.17 -9.35 -2.92
N LYS A 124 24.14 -9.92 -2.18
CA LYS A 124 25.58 -9.68 -2.40
C LYS A 124 26.08 -10.23 -3.73
N ASN A 125 25.39 -11.22 -4.30
CA ASN A 125 25.70 -11.83 -5.59
C ASN A 125 24.81 -11.34 -6.73
N GLN A 126 23.88 -10.41 -6.44
CA GLN A 126 23.03 -9.78 -7.45
C GLN A 126 23.68 -8.52 -8.05
N SER A 127 23.21 -8.08 -9.20
CA SER A 127 23.57 -6.76 -9.72
C SER A 127 22.96 -5.64 -8.86
N ASP A 128 23.62 -4.50 -8.76
CA ASP A 128 23.12 -3.34 -8.00
C ASP A 128 21.72 -2.93 -8.47
N SER A 129 21.45 -2.95 -9.79
CA SER A 129 20.14 -2.64 -10.34
C SER A 129 19.07 -3.63 -9.87
N THR A 130 19.39 -4.93 -9.77
CA THR A 130 18.48 -5.94 -9.24
C THR A 130 18.19 -5.66 -7.76
N VAL A 131 19.21 -5.37 -6.96
CA VAL A 131 19.03 -5.05 -5.54
C VAL A 131 18.16 -3.81 -5.36
N VAL A 132 18.47 -2.72 -6.06
CA VAL A 132 17.72 -1.45 -6.01
C VAL A 132 16.24 -1.65 -6.33
N VAL A 133 15.92 -2.38 -7.41
CA VAL A 133 14.53 -2.59 -7.82
C VAL A 133 13.78 -3.43 -6.78
N ASN A 134 14.40 -4.51 -6.26
CA ASN A 134 13.74 -5.37 -5.29
C ASN A 134 13.55 -4.70 -3.93
N ILE A 135 14.46 -3.83 -3.46
CA ILE A 135 14.23 -3.01 -2.26
C ILE A 135 13.02 -2.10 -2.46
N LYS A 136 12.95 -1.40 -3.60
CA LYS A 136 11.82 -0.50 -3.92
C LYS A 136 10.48 -1.25 -3.98
N LEU A 137 10.48 -2.45 -4.57
CA LEU A 137 9.30 -3.31 -4.63
C LEU A 137 8.88 -3.75 -3.22
N ILE A 138 9.78 -4.25 -2.38
CA ILE A 138 9.44 -4.65 -1.00
C ILE A 138 8.86 -3.47 -0.22
N CYS A 139 9.47 -2.28 -0.31
CA CYS A 139 8.98 -1.06 0.34
C CYS A 139 7.54 -0.70 -0.05
N HIS A 140 7.12 -1.02 -1.27
CA HIS A 140 5.76 -0.78 -1.74
C HIS A 140 4.82 -1.95 -1.39
N LEU A 141 5.23 -3.16 -1.77
CA LEU A 141 4.39 -4.36 -1.70
C LEU A 141 3.94 -4.70 -0.28
N VAL A 142 4.79 -4.52 0.74
CA VAL A 142 4.39 -4.76 2.14
C VAL A 142 3.23 -3.83 2.53
N GLY A 143 3.20 -2.60 2.05
CA GLY A 143 2.07 -1.70 2.24
C GLY A 143 0.81 -2.20 1.54
N ASP A 144 0.93 -2.54 0.25
CA ASP A 144 -0.21 -3.00 -0.56
C ASP A 144 -0.84 -4.29 -0.03
N VAL A 145 -0.03 -5.30 0.29
CA VAL A 145 -0.56 -6.57 0.82
C VAL A 145 -1.17 -6.41 2.21
N ALA A 146 -0.78 -5.40 2.96
CA ALA A 146 -1.39 -5.07 4.23
C ALA A 146 -2.68 -4.25 4.10
N CYS A 147 -2.89 -3.55 2.98
CA CYS A 147 -4.03 -2.67 2.80
C CYS A 147 -5.35 -3.44 2.73
N PRO A 148 -6.33 -3.19 3.61
CA PRO A 148 -7.63 -3.85 3.53
C PRO A 148 -8.33 -3.65 2.18
N GLY A 149 -8.05 -2.52 1.52
CA GLY A 149 -8.58 -2.19 0.20
C GLY A 149 -7.96 -2.96 -0.96
N HIS A 150 -6.85 -3.67 -0.74
CA HIS A 150 -6.11 -4.44 -1.75
C HIS A 150 -6.25 -5.96 -1.56
N ILE A 151 -6.93 -6.41 -0.51
CA ILE A 151 -7.15 -7.84 -0.24
C ILE A 151 -8.41 -8.33 -0.95
N LEU A 152 -8.25 -9.29 -1.85
CA LEU A 152 -9.30 -9.84 -2.68
C LEU A 152 -9.72 -11.21 -2.17
N HIS A 153 -10.96 -11.30 -1.68
CA HIS A 153 -11.55 -12.56 -1.22
C HIS A 153 -12.05 -13.38 -2.42
N SER A 154 -11.14 -13.99 -3.17
CA SER A 154 -11.37 -14.66 -4.45
C SER A 154 -12.36 -15.84 -4.37
N PHE A 155 -12.60 -16.38 -3.19
CA PHE A 155 -13.53 -17.47 -2.93
C PHE A 155 -15.00 -17.01 -2.88
N SER A 156 -15.26 -15.74 -2.64
CA SER A 156 -16.61 -15.22 -2.54
C SER A 156 -17.26 -15.13 -3.92
N LYS A 157 -18.43 -15.73 -4.06
CA LYS A 157 -19.21 -15.79 -5.31
C LYS A 157 -20.54 -15.03 -5.22
N THR A 158 -20.82 -14.38 -4.08
CA THR A 158 -22.09 -13.69 -3.89
C THR A 158 -22.04 -12.29 -4.47
N GLU A 159 -23.14 -11.83 -5.07
CA GLU A 159 -23.27 -10.46 -5.60
C GLU A 159 -23.11 -9.38 -4.53
N HIS A 160 -23.28 -9.76 -3.27
CA HIS A 160 -23.16 -8.88 -2.10
C HIS A 160 -21.73 -8.78 -1.54
N ASP A 161 -20.84 -9.68 -1.94
CA ASP A 161 -19.43 -9.55 -1.61
C ASP A 161 -18.72 -8.76 -2.71
N PRO A 162 -18.37 -7.49 -2.46
CA PRO A 162 -17.71 -6.65 -3.44
C PRO A 162 -16.31 -7.16 -3.82
N MET A 163 -15.78 -8.13 -3.07
CA MET A 163 -14.51 -8.78 -3.31
C MET A 163 -14.67 -10.10 -4.08
N GLY A 164 -15.91 -10.55 -4.26
CA GLY A 164 -16.22 -11.79 -4.96
C GLY A 164 -16.09 -11.68 -6.46
N GLY A 165 -15.04 -12.21 -7.03
CA GLY A 165 -14.99 -12.42 -8.47
C GLY A 165 -13.87 -11.75 -9.25
N GLY A 166 -12.79 -11.34 -8.61
CA GLY A 166 -11.56 -10.91 -9.29
C GLY A 166 -11.22 -9.43 -9.16
N LEU A 167 -10.02 -9.08 -9.56
CA LEU A 167 -9.38 -7.76 -9.42
C LEU A 167 -10.23 -6.56 -9.86
N ALA A 168 -11.10 -6.72 -10.83
CA ALA A 168 -11.93 -5.64 -11.37
C ALA A 168 -13.35 -5.56 -10.78
N ALA A 169 -13.86 -6.63 -10.18
CA ALA A 169 -15.30 -6.72 -9.87
C ALA A 169 -15.65 -6.11 -8.50
N GLY A 170 -14.73 -6.13 -7.54
CA GLY A 170 -15.02 -5.72 -6.17
C GLY A 170 -15.08 -4.22 -5.98
N TYR A 171 -14.08 -3.50 -6.45
CA TYR A 171 -13.97 -2.07 -6.17
C TYR A 171 -14.95 -1.19 -6.94
N GLY A 172 -15.36 -1.60 -8.13
CA GLY A 172 -16.25 -0.82 -8.98
C GLY A 172 -17.70 -0.74 -8.45
N LYS A 173 -18.14 -1.67 -7.62
CA LYS A 173 -19.51 -1.74 -7.11
C LYS A 173 -19.73 -0.96 -5.80
N TRP A 174 -18.67 -0.68 -5.03
CA TRP A 174 -18.74 0.02 -3.77
C TRP A 174 -18.30 1.46 -3.95
N ASN A 175 -19.26 2.30 -4.36
CA ASN A 175 -19.06 3.72 -4.54
C ASN A 175 -19.78 4.49 -3.44
N PHE A 176 -19.15 5.58 -2.99
CA PHE A 176 -19.63 6.49 -1.96
C PHE A 176 -19.58 7.92 -2.45
N THR A 177 -20.14 8.83 -1.69
CA THR A 177 -19.91 10.27 -1.87
C THR A 177 -19.09 10.77 -0.66
N TYR A 178 -17.84 11.14 -0.89
CA TYR A 178 -16.99 11.73 0.14
C TYR A 178 -16.80 13.24 -0.12
N ASN A 179 -17.24 14.09 0.83
CA ASN A 179 -17.22 15.54 0.68
C ASN A 179 -17.82 16.03 -0.66
N GLY A 180 -18.94 15.42 -1.08
CA GLY A 180 -19.65 15.76 -2.32
C GLY A 180 -19.02 15.22 -3.61
N LYS A 181 -17.95 14.42 -3.55
CA LYS A 181 -17.31 13.79 -4.71
C LYS A 181 -17.50 12.27 -4.68
N ASN A 182 -17.76 11.69 -5.85
CA ASN A 182 -17.81 10.24 -5.97
C ASN A 182 -16.42 9.63 -5.73
N ILE A 183 -16.37 8.60 -4.91
CA ILE A 183 -15.17 7.85 -4.55
C ILE A 183 -15.53 6.36 -4.45
N ASN A 184 -14.67 5.46 -4.91
CA ASN A 184 -14.84 4.03 -4.65
C ASN A 184 -14.21 3.63 -3.31
N LEU A 185 -14.56 2.45 -2.81
CA LEU A 185 -14.06 1.94 -1.53
C LEU A 185 -12.52 1.90 -1.48
N HIS A 186 -11.90 1.41 -2.53
CA HIS A 186 -10.44 1.36 -2.64
C HIS A 186 -9.81 2.75 -2.44
N ALA A 187 -10.22 3.75 -3.24
CA ALA A 187 -9.69 5.10 -3.12
C ALA A 187 -10.06 5.79 -1.78
N LEU A 188 -11.16 5.40 -1.15
CA LEU A 188 -11.52 5.86 0.19
C LEU A 188 -10.51 5.33 1.22
N ILE A 189 -10.18 4.05 1.17
CA ILE A 189 -9.22 3.41 2.08
C ILE A 189 -7.79 3.93 1.84
N ASP A 190 -7.39 4.13 0.59
CA ASP A 190 -6.08 4.67 0.21
C ASP A 190 -5.81 6.10 0.71
N GLY A 191 -6.84 6.80 1.11
CA GLY A 191 -6.72 8.15 1.64
C GLY A 191 -6.74 8.24 3.17
N VAL A 192 -6.67 7.13 3.88
CA VAL A 192 -6.94 7.07 5.32
C VAL A 192 -6.10 8.04 6.13
N ALA A 193 -4.78 7.94 6.09
CA ALA A 193 -3.95 8.78 6.97
C ALA A 193 -4.19 10.26 6.71
N VAL A 194 -4.15 10.68 5.45
CA VAL A 194 -4.27 12.11 5.08
C VAL A 194 -5.64 12.69 5.42
N ASN A 195 -6.70 11.89 5.29
CA ASN A 195 -8.06 12.37 5.54
C ASN A 195 -8.48 12.26 7.01
N THR A 196 -7.83 11.40 7.80
CA THR A 196 -8.07 11.32 9.25
C THR A 196 -7.54 12.56 9.97
N HIS A 197 -6.30 12.94 9.69
CA HIS A 197 -5.62 14.07 10.33
C HIS A 197 -5.09 15.10 9.31
N PRO A 198 -5.95 15.78 8.56
CA PRO A 198 -5.52 16.78 7.59
C PRO A 198 -4.74 17.93 8.23
N GLU A 199 -4.95 18.21 9.53
CA GLU A 199 -4.24 19.22 10.32
C GLU A 199 -2.74 18.91 10.50
N PHE A 200 -2.32 17.66 10.32
CA PHE A 200 -0.90 17.31 10.30
C PHE A 200 -0.20 17.76 9.02
N ASN A 201 -0.96 18.21 8.02
CA ASN A 201 -0.45 18.75 6.77
C ASN A 201 0.61 17.87 6.09
N ARG A 202 0.39 16.56 6.05
CA ARG A 202 1.30 15.56 5.50
C ARG A 202 2.70 15.57 6.14
N ASN A 203 2.81 15.95 7.39
CA ASN A 203 4.07 15.90 8.12
C ASN A 203 4.33 14.48 8.63
N LEU A 204 5.31 13.78 8.04
CA LEU A 204 5.64 12.39 8.36
C LEU A 204 5.99 12.19 9.84
N GLN A 205 6.70 13.13 10.46
CA GLN A 205 7.08 13.00 11.87
C GLN A 205 5.86 13.03 12.80
N LYS A 206 4.89 13.89 12.52
CA LYS A 206 3.64 13.98 13.30
C LYS A 206 2.84 12.70 13.17
N TYR A 207 2.64 12.20 11.95
CA TYR A 207 1.92 10.95 11.74
C TYR A 207 2.67 9.74 12.30
N ALA A 208 4.00 9.68 12.14
CA ALA A 208 4.79 8.60 12.72
C ALA A 208 4.68 8.57 14.25
N ALA A 209 4.77 9.73 14.92
CA ALA A 209 4.59 9.82 16.37
C ALA A 209 3.20 9.36 16.82
N TYR A 210 2.19 9.52 15.96
CA TYR A 210 0.82 9.09 16.21
C TYR A 210 0.59 7.59 15.96
N VAL A 211 1.25 7.02 14.95
CA VAL A 211 1.09 5.61 14.53
C VAL A 211 2.05 4.69 15.27
N ASP A 212 3.30 5.11 15.46
CA ASP A 212 4.40 4.32 16.04
C ASP A 212 4.29 4.23 17.57
N THR A 213 3.23 3.56 18.04
CA THR A 213 2.85 3.49 19.46
C THR A 213 2.72 2.07 20.00
N ALA A 214 3.15 1.05 19.23
CA ALA A 214 3.10 -0.33 19.68
C ALA A 214 4.06 -0.60 20.84
N SER A 215 3.66 -1.49 21.72
CA SER A 215 4.55 -2.07 22.72
C SER A 215 5.62 -2.95 22.05
N ASP A 216 6.71 -3.22 22.78
CA ASP A 216 7.74 -4.12 22.26
C ASP A 216 7.23 -5.55 22.08
N ASP A 217 6.23 -5.97 22.86
CA ASP A 217 5.56 -7.26 22.68
C ASP A 217 4.76 -7.31 21.37
N GLU A 218 3.99 -6.26 21.06
CA GLU A 218 3.25 -6.16 19.80
C GLU A 218 4.20 -6.14 18.58
N LYS A 219 5.32 -5.43 18.69
CA LYS A 219 6.34 -5.43 17.63
C LYS A 219 6.93 -6.81 17.39
N ARG A 220 7.28 -7.52 18.49
CA ARG A 220 7.77 -8.91 18.40
C ARG A 220 6.75 -9.84 17.80
N GLU A 221 5.49 -9.77 18.22
CA GLU A 221 4.43 -10.61 17.67
C GLU A 221 4.29 -10.43 16.16
N ILE A 222 4.38 -9.19 15.67
CA ILE A 222 4.32 -8.89 14.23
C ILE A 222 5.57 -9.41 13.52
N ALA A 223 6.75 -9.22 14.10
CA ALA A 223 8.02 -9.66 13.52
C ALA A 223 8.11 -11.20 13.45
N ASP A 224 7.84 -11.88 14.56
CA ASP A 224 7.93 -13.36 14.65
C ASP A 224 6.89 -14.08 13.78
N MET A 225 5.83 -13.41 13.35
CA MET A 225 4.75 -14.03 12.59
C MET A 225 5.21 -14.31 11.15
N PRO A 226 5.13 -15.55 10.65
CA PRO A 226 5.39 -15.87 9.24
C PRO A 226 4.54 -15.00 8.31
N LEU A 227 5.09 -14.63 7.16
CA LEU A 227 4.48 -13.66 6.23
C LEU A 227 3.07 -14.07 5.78
N ASP A 228 2.86 -15.35 5.52
CA ASP A 228 1.55 -15.91 5.13
C ASP A 228 0.53 -15.85 6.27
N LEU A 229 0.93 -16.16 7.50
CA LEU A 229 0.07 -16.06 8.69
C LEU A 229 -0.24 -14.61 9.05
N TRP A 230 0.74 -13.72 8.89
CA TRP A 230 0.55 -12.28 9.06
C TRP A 230 -0.51 -11.75 8.09
N LEU A 231 -0.39 -12.08 6.80
CA LEU A 231 -1.36 -11.68 5.80
C LEU A 231 -2.73 -12.35 6.01
N GLN A 232 -2.76 -13.64 6.39
CA GLN A 232 -4.01 -14.33 6.72
C GLN A 232 -4.79 -13.61 7.82
N GLY A 233 -4.11 -13.18 8.87
CA GLY A 233 -4.73 -12.42 9.97
C GLY A 233 -5.33 -11.10 9.48
N LEU A 234 -4.60 -10.33 8.68
CA LEU A 234 -5.08 -9.09 8.08
C LEU A 234 -6.26 -9.33 7.14
N ALA A 235 -6.19 -10.36 6.30
CA ALA A 235 -7.25 -10.70 5.35
C ALA A 235 -8.55 -11.11 6.06
N LYS A 236 -8.46 -11.91 7.10
CA LYS A 236 -9.60 -12.30 7.91
C LYS A 236 -10.29 -11.10 8.56
N ASP A 237 -9.50 -10.18 9.07
CA ASP A 237 -9.98 -8.97 9.72
C ASP A 237 -10.55 -7.95 8.69
N SER A 238 -10.01 -7.89 7.48
CA SER A 238 -10.38 -6.90 6.46
C SER A 238 -11.84 -6.98 6.00
N LYS A 239 -12.51 -8.12 6.16
CA LYS A 239 -13.90 -8.28 5.75
C LYS A 239 -14.86 -7.31 6.43
N GLN A 240 -14.59 -6.90 7.64
CA GLN A 240 -15.48 -6.01 8.40
C GLN A 240 -15.67 -4.64 7.73
N ILE A 241 -14.75 -4.20 6.86
CA ILE A 241 -14.90 -2.91 6.17
C ILE A 241 -16.15 -2.84 5.29
N PHE A 242 -16.67 -3.99 4.84
CA PHE A 242 -17.88 -4.09 4.03
C PHE A 242 -19.18 -4.04 4.83
N GLU A 243 -19.07 -4.11 6.15
CA GLU A 243 -20.20 -4.07 7.08
C GLU A 243 -20.47 -2.65 7.60
N TRP A 244 -19.51 -1.74 7.46
CA TRP A 244 -19.60 -0.41 8.06
C TRP A 244 -20.56 0.52 7.33
N GLU A 245 -20.60 0.44 5.97
CA GLU A 245 -21.42 1.33 5.18
C GLU A 245 -22.02 0.61 3.97
N GLN A 246 -23.17 1.11 3.51
CA GLN A 246 -23.77 0.61 2.29
C GLN A 246 -23.33 1.43 1.07
N PRO A 247 -23.22 0.83 -0.13
CA PRO A 247 -22.94 1.56 -1.36
C PRO A 247 -23.86 2.76 -1.54
N GLY A 248 -23.31 3.90 -1.92
CA GLY A 248 -24.04 5.15 -2.08
C GLY A 248 -24.11 6.04 -0.84
N ALA A 249 -23.60 5.60 0.32
CA ALA A 249 -23.56 6.43 1.52
C ALA A 249 -22.78 7.73 1.30
N ARG A 250 -23.17 8.77 2.04
CA ARG A 250 -22.48 10.06 2.06
C ARG A 250 -21.58 10.10 3.27
N LEU A 251 -20.28 10.22 3.02
CA LEU A 251 -19.23 10.19 4.01
C LEU A 251 -18.49 11.51 4.07
N ASP A 252 -17.90 11.78 5.21
CA ASP A 252 -17.01 12.90 5.47
C ASP A 252 -15.86 12.47 6.39
N GLN A 253 -15.11 13.43 6.94
CA GLN A 253 -14.00 13.14 7.84
C GLN A 253 -14.41 12.32 9.07
N SER A 254 -15.65 12.44 9.55
CA SER A 254 -16.13 11.69 10.71
C SER A 254 -16.07 10.17 10.51
N TRP A 255 -16.24 9.72 9.27
CA TRP A 255 -16.08 8.31 8.92
C TRP A 255 -14.64 7.82 9.17
N TYR A 256 -13.64 8.60 8.74
CA TYR A 256 -12.23 8.23 9.01
C TYR A 256 -11.92 8.22 10.50
N LEU A 257 -12.39 9.22 11.25
CA LEU A 257 -12.18 9.30 12.69
C LEU A 257 -12.84 8.14 13.44
N ALA A 258 -14.02 7.69 12.99
CA ALA A 258 -14.71 6.55 13.57
C ALA A 258 -13.94 5.22 13.39
N HIS A 259 -13.18 5.08 12.28
CA HIS A 259 -12.45 3.86 11.94
C HIS A 259 -10.92 4.01 12.07
N GLU A 260 -10.46 5.10 12.67
CA GLU A 260 -9.06 5.48 12.77
C GLU A 260 -8.17 4.39 13.36
N LYS A 261 -8.55 3.85 14.53
CA LYS A 261 -7.77 2.82 15.22
C LYS A 261 -7.59 1.56 14.38
N TYR A 262 -8.61 1.23 13.61
CA TYR A 262 -8.58 0.09 12.70
C TYR A 262 -7.52 0.31 11.61
N PHE A 263 -7.60 1.38 10.86
CA PHE A 263 -6.68 1.63 9.75
C PHE A 263 -5.24 1.87 10.20
N PHE A 264 -5.04 2.63 11.27
CA PHE A 264 -3.69 2.87 11.77
C PHE A 264 -3.03 1.62 12.35
N ARG A 265 -3.80 0.64 12.81
CA ARG A 265 -3.28 -0.68 13.14
C ARG A 265 -2.67 -1.38 11.92
N TYR A 266 -3.30 -1.31 10.74
CA TYR A 266 -2.77 -1.87 9.50
C TYR A 266 -1.48 -1.17 9.07
N ILE A 267 -1.47 0.16 9.07
CA ILE A 267 -0.29 0.96 8.73
C ILE A 267 0.87 0.62 9.68
N ARG A 268 0.59 0.53 10.97
CA ARG A 268 1.56 0.17 12.00
C ARG A 268 2.10 -1.24 11.81
N SER A 269 1.22 -2.21 11.58
CA SER A 269 1.59 -3.60 11.34
C SER A 269 2.45 -3.74 10.09
N ALA A 270 2.10 -3.07 8.99
CA ALA A 270 2.90 -3.03 7.77
C ALA A 270 4.29 -2.41 8.01
N SER A 271 4.36 -1.35 8.82
CA SER A 271 5.64 -0.69 9.12
C SER A 271 6.61 -1.62 9.86
N TYR A 272 6.14 -2.34 10.87
CA TYR A 272 6.98 -3.25 11.63
C TYR A 272 7.35 -4.50 10.82
N LYS A 273 6.41 -5.05 10.05
CA LYS A 273 6.71 -6.18 9.17
C LYS A 273 7.72 -5.79 8.07
N LEU A 274 7.63 -4.57 7.52
CA LEU A 274 8.62 -4.09 6.57
C LEU A 274 10.02 -3.95 7.21
N ALA A 275 10.09 -3.41 8.42
CA ALA A 275 11.36 -3.30 9.15
C ALA A 275 11.98 -4.67 9.42
N ASP A 276 11.16 -5.63 9.87
CA ASP A 276 11.57 -7.01 10.12
C ASP A 276 12.13 -7.68 8.86
N VAL A 277 11.38 -7.66 7.76
CA VAL A 277 11.82 -8.22 6.47
C VAL A 277 13.16 -7.60 6.01
N LEU A 278 13.30 -6.28 6.13
CA LEU A 278 14.55 -5.61 5.75
C LEU A 278 15.70 -5.96 6.69
N ASN A 279 15.44 -6.08 8.00
CA ASN A 279 16.46 -6.47 8.96
C ASN A 279 16.93 -7.90 8.72
N GLU A 280 16.03 -8.86 8.48
CA GLU A 280 16.40 -10.24 8.12
C GLU A 280 17.25 -10.32 6.85
N LEU A 281 16.98 -9.48 5.86
CA LEU A 281 17.69 -9.48 4.59
C LEU A 281 19.06 -8.81 4.66
N PHE A 282 19.18 -7.72 5.39
CA PHE A 282 20.35 -6.83 5.32
C PHE A 282 21.21 -6.79 6.59
N ASP A 283 20.78 -7.44 7.67
CA ASP A 283 21.60 -7.57 8.89
C ASP A 283 21.77 -9.04 9.27
N PRO A 284 22.94 -9.66 9.00
CA PRO A 284 23.18 -11.08 9.28
C PRO A 284 23.18 -11.41 10.78
N GLU A 285 23.31 -10.42 11.65
CA GLU A 285 23.29 -10.60 13.11
C GLU A 285 21.87 -10.35 13.69
N TYR A 286 20.94 -9.92 12.84
CA TYR A 286 19.56 -9.69 13.29
C TYR A 286 18.94 -11.00 13.72
N LYS A 287 18.47 -10.99 14.95
CA LYS A 287 17.60 -12.03 15.49
C LYS A 287 16.33 -11.33 15.90
N THR A 288 15.21 -11.85 15.44
CA THR A 288 13.92 -11.39 15.93
C THR A 288 13.94 -11.48 17.45
N LEU A 289 13.62 -10.39 18.13
CA LEU A 289 13.84 -10.19 19.56
C LEU A 289 12.94 -11.09 20.41
#